data_6a656e7018883d144e1c42dbcdec9535
#
_entry.id   6a656e7018883d144e1c42dbcdec9535
#
_cell.length_a   1.000
_cell.length_b   1.000
_cell.length_c   1.000
_cell.angle_alpha   90.00
_cell.angle_beta   90.00
_cell.angle_gamma   90.00
#
_symmetry.space_group_name_H-M   'P 1'
#
loop_
_entity.id
_entity.type
_entity.pdbx_description
1 polymer ?
#
loop_
_entity_poly.entity_id
_entity_poly.type
_entity_poly.pdbx_seq_one_letter_code
_entity_poly.pdbx_strand_id
1 'polypeptide(L)'
;MRLLKKTNYSKPIVIGLSLMGILTLLLQGCGMDTQSDSTNATLTAISQAIAGTATAEIANASNEGDLATAQAEATRQSQDISATQTAQLADRDVTELATATIAAPIIAELPTYGLDASSGKVGWIHDPLTLEVSGYQQMTYGNDYMNVTAKNFVLAADLTWDTQYGDSGCGFMFRSNGDQQNPDQYMLIATRFANGRVVFMALADGELANLRHFYPKEADRSFEWQNGTTNRIAIVARDNLIEVYTNLVKIGEIDTTQPPKQPILPPKPAPPIDQLDQAAQKAYEDQLEEYEDIMQQSQANFQIAKTNFQEGKSVFTDGFLSMLALTQGGRTMCQYDKAWLWLLEP
;
A
#
# COMPACT_ATOMS: atom_id res chain seq x y z
N MET A 1 23.66 -15.89 5.26
CA MET A 1 23.12 -15.23 4.08
C MET A 1 23.71 -13.84 4.00
N ARG A 2 24.74 -13.62 3.18
CA ARG A 2 25.34 -12.29 3.01
C ARG A 2 24.81 -11.72 1.71
N LEU A 3 23.92 -10.77 1.79
CA LEU A 3 23.46 -9.96 0.67
C LEU A 3 23.98 -8.54 0.90
N LEU A 4 24.69 -8.03 -0.09
CA LEU A 4 24.57 -6.68 -0.65
C LEU A 4 25.88 -6.23 -1.27
N LYS A 5 25.92 -6.20 -2.59
CA LYS A 5 26.88 -5.41 -3.35
C LYS A 5 26.25 -4.06 -3.69
N LYS A 6 26.87 -2.99 -3.16
CA LYS A 6 26.53 -1.60 -3.40
C LYS A 6 26.63 -1.23 -4.88
N THR A 7 25.58 -0.66 -5.44
CA THR A 7 25.65 0.24 -6.59
C THR A 7 25.51 1.68 -6.10
N ASN A 8 26.61 2.43 -6.20
CA ASN A 8 26.65 3.86 -5.91
C ASN A 8 25.96 4.64 -7.03
N TYR A 9 24.87 5.33 -6.73
CA TYR A 9 24.37 6.44 -7.53
C TYR A 9 24.77 7.75 -6.87
N SER A 10 25.71 8.45 -7.50
CA SER A 10 26.12 9.80 -7.16
C SER A 10 25.03 10.79 -7.62
N LYS A 11 24.47 11.55 -6.67
CA LYS A 11 23.60 12.72 -6.96
C LYS A 11 24.49 13.95 -7.16
N PRO A 12 24.17 14.80 -8.15
CA PRO A 12 24.76 16.13 -8.21
C PRO A 12 24.06 17.06 -7.21
N ILE A 13 24.88 17.76 -6.43
CA ILE A 13 24.50 18.86 -5.53
C ILE A 13 24.23 20.08 -6.40
N VAL A 14 23.03 20.63 -6.35
CA VAL A 14 22.75 21.99 -6.84
C VAL A 14 22.51 22.86 -5.62
N ILE A 15 23.43 23.77 -5.40
CA ILE A 15 23.34 24.87 -4.44
C ILE A 15 22.61 26.02 -5.11
N GLY A 16 21.49 26.42 -4.58
CA GLY A 16 20.80 27.66 -4.95
C GLY A 16 20.37 28.41 -3.72
N LEU A 17 21.01 29.54 -3.49
CA LEU A 17 20.82 30.46 -2.36
C LEU A 17 19.56 31.33 -2.56
N SER A 18 18.93 31.66 -1.42
CA SER A 18 18.40 32.98 -1.01
C SER A 18 16.98 33.36 -1.44
N LEU A 19 16.06 33.60 -0.56
CA LEU A 19 15.74 34.85 0.18
C LEU A 19 14.55 34.64 1.12
N MET A 20 14.78 34.86 2.34
CA MET A 20 14.13 35.64 3.40
C MET A 20 12.66 36.04 3.19
N GLY A 21 11.80 35.61 4.11
CA GLY A 21 10.46 36.14 4.34
C GLY A 21 9.86 35.52 5.60
N ILE A 22 10.07 36.21 6.73
CA ILE A 22 9.51 35.93 8.06
C ILE A 22 7.98 35.95 7.97
N LEU A 23 7.32 34.86 8.36
CA LEU A 23 6.03 34.91 9.03
C LEU A 23 5.87 33.71 9.95
N THR A 24 6.39 33.83 11.15
CA THR A 24 6.02 32.99 12.30
C THR A 24 4.61 33.35 12.73
N LEU A 25 3.67 32.41 12.54
CA LEU A 25 2.42 32.42 13.28
C LEU A 25 2.08 30.99 13.68
N LEU A 26 2.21 30.78 14.97
CA LEU A 26 1.68 29.72 15.82
C LEU A 26 0.47 28.99 15.25
N LEU A 27 0.63 27.69 15.02
CA LEU A 27 -0.47 26.73 14.97
C LEU A 27 -0.11 25.55 15.87
N GLN A 28 -0.34 25.74 17.16
CA GLN A 28 -0.67 24.68 18.09
C GLN A 28 -2.18 24.51 18.06
N GLY A 29 -2.68 23.28 17.84
CA GLY A 29 -4.08 22.99 18.10
C GLY A 29 -4.62 21.83 17.29
N CYS A 30 -4.71 20.72 17.92
CA CYS A 30 -5.50 19.52 17.74
C CYS A 30 -6.80 19.64 16.92
N GLY A 31 -7.13 18.58 16.18
CA GLY A 31 -8.51 18.22 15.84
C GLY A 31 -8.78 18.17 14.34
N MET A 32 -8.81 16.98 13.82
CA MET A 32 -9.10 16.65 12.42
C MET A 32 -10.62 16.55 12.18
N ASP A 33 -11.39 17.65 12.43
CA ASP A 33 -12.81 17.68 12.01
C ASP A 33 -13.31 19.08 11.67
N THR A 34 -12.43 20.09 11.52
CA THR A 34 -12.85 21.48 11.43
C THR A 34 -12.42 22.21 10.16
N GLN A 35 -11.91 21.54 9.13
CA GLN A 35 -11.40 22.26 7.95
C GLN A 35 -12.52 22.91 7.12
N SER A 36 -13.72 22.32 7.05
CA SER A 36 -14.87 22.94 6.37
C SER A 36 -15.46 24.10 7.18
N ASP A 37 -15.53 23.94 8.49
CA ASP A 37 -16.06 24.98 9.37
C ASP A 37 -15.11 26.17 9.55
N SER A 38 -13.78 25.91 9.58
CA SER A 38 -12.78 26.98 9.67
C SER A 38 -12.72 27.83 8.39
N THR A 39 -12.90 27.23 7.21
CA THR A 39 -12.94 27.97 5.95
C THR A 39 -14.19 28.83 5.85
N ASN A 40 -15.35 28.29 6.22
CA ASN A 40 -16.59 29.05 6.27
C ASN A 40 -16.57 30.16 7.31
N ALA A 41 -15.98 29.92 8.48
CA ALA A 41 -15.80 30.93 9.51
C ALA A 41 -14.85 32.07 9.06
N THR A 42 -13.77 31.70 8.35
CA THR A 42 -12.82 32.68 7.81
C THR A 42 -13.45 33.53 6.70
N LEU A 43 -14.18 32.93 5.77
CA LEU A 43 -14.89 33.64 4.72
C LEU A 43 -15.99 34.56 5.28
N THR A 44 -16.70 34.13 6.32
CA THR A 44 -17.69 34.93 7.00
C THR A 44 -17.05 36.11 7.73
N ALA A 45 -15.91 35.92 8.40
CA ALA A 45 -15.16 36.99 9.06
C ALA A 45 -14.62 38.01 8.05
N ILE A 46 -14.11 37.57 6.90
CA ILE A 46 -13.62 38.47 5.83
C ILE A 46 -14.80 39.27 5.25
N SER A 47 -15.93 38.65 4.97
CA SER A 47 -17.11 39.35 4.43
C SER A 47 -17.67 40.39 5.45
N GLN A 48 -17.66 40.08 6.73
CA GLN A 48 -18.06 41.01 7.79
C GLN A 48 -17.06 42.17 7.93
N ALA A 49 -15.75 41.94 7.83
CA ALA A 49 -14.73 42.98 7.88
C ALA A 49 -14.85 43.94 6.68
N ILE A 50 -15.09 43.43 5.47
CA ILE A 50 -15.27 44.27 4.29
C ILE A 50 -16.58 45.08 4.37
N ALA A 51 -17.66 44.45 4.84
CA ALA A 51 -18.92 45.17 5.07
C ALA A 51 -18.76 46.31 6.12
N GLY A 52 -17.97 46.05 7.18
CA GLY A 52 -17.62 47.04 8.18
C GLY A 52 -16.81 48.22 7.62
N THR A 53 -15.82 47.94 6.77
CA THR A 53 -15.00 48.95 6.11
C THR A 53 -15.82 49.79 5.14
N ALA A 54 -16.65 49.16 4.31
CA ALA A 54 -17.53 49.86 3.38
C ALA A 54 -18.54 50.75 4.10
N THR A 55 -19.07 50.33 5.23
CA THR A 55 -19.97 51.13 6.08
C THR A 55 -19.24 52.34 6.66
N ALA A 56 -17.98 52.18 7.07
CA ALA A 56 -17.18 53.30 7.60
C ALA A 56 -16.83 54.33 6.51
N GLU A 57 -16.54 53.91 5.28
CA GLU A 57 -16.28 54.81 4.14
C GLU A 57 -17.54 55.60 3.75
N ILE A 58 -18.70 54.92 3.72
CA ILE A 58 -20.00 55.60 3.49
C ILE A 58 -20.31 56.60 4.56
N ALA A 59 -20.00 56.34 5.83
CA ALA A 59 -20.24 57.25 6.96
C ALA A 59 -19.33 58.48 6.93
N ASN A 60 -18.16 58.41 6.27
CA ASN A 60 -17.19 59.49 6.14
C ASN A 60 -17.32 60.33 4.85
N ALA A 61 -18.23 59.95 3.93
CA ALA A 61 -18.45 60.66 2.71
C ALA A 61 -18.99 62.05 2.97
N SER A 62 -18.30 63.07 2.47
CA SER A 62 -18.59 64.52 2.76
C SER A 62 -19.55 65.18 1.82
N ASN A 63 -19.87 64.51 0.66
CA ASN A 63 -20.83 65.03 -0.32
C ASN A 63 -21.55 63.89 -1.05
N GLU A 64 -22.64 64.17 -1.82
CA GLU A 64 -23.44 63.18 -2.50
C GLU A 64 -22.65 62.38 -3.59
N GLY A 65 -21.64 62.97 -4.21
CA GLY A 65 -20.81 62.29 -5.22
C GLY A 65 -19.90 61.24 -4.60
N ASP A 66 -19.30 61.51 -3.46
CA ASP A 66 -18.44 60.60 -2.71
C ASP A 66 -19.27 59.42 -2.14
N LEU A 67 -20.48 59.66 -1.70
CA LEU A 67 -21.41 58.66 -1.23
C LEU A 67 -21.82 57.69 -2.33
N ALA A 68 -22.15 58.21 -3.53
CA ALA A 68 -22.52 57.35 -4.68
C ALA A 68 -21.34 56.47 -5.13
N THR A 69 -20.11 57.01 -5.10
CA THR A 69 -18.90 56.27 -5.43
C THR A 69 -18.62 55.15 -4.39
N ALA A 70 -18.69 55.43 -3.12
CA ALA A 70 -18.50 54.47 -2.03
C ALA A 70 -19.55 53.34 -2.06
N GLN A 71 -20.80 53.67 -2.39
CA GLN A 71 -21.86 52.66 -2.53
C GLN A 71 -21.65 51.77 -3.78
N ALA A 72 -21.16 52.32 -4.89
CA ALA A 72 -20.87 51.54 -6.10
C ALA A 72 -19.69 50.59 -5.86
N GLU A 73 -18.63 51.01 -5.16
CA GLU A 73 -17.51 50.16 -4.78
C GLU A 73 -17.90 49.06 -3.80
N ALA A 74 -18.67 49.35 -2.78
CA ALA A 74 -19.20 48.35 -1.84
C ALA A 74 -20.06 47.29 -2.53
N THR A 75 -20.89 47.71 -3.49
CA THR A 75 -21.70 46.79 -4.28
C THR A 75 -20.83 45.89 -5.17
N ARG A 76 -19.81 46.42 -5.83
CA ARG A 76 -18.88 45.65 -6.67
C ARG A 76 -18.09 44.64 -5.85
N GLN A 77 -17.53 45.07 -4.72
CA GLN A 77 -16.81 44.16 -3.81
C GLN A 77 -17.72 43.02 -3.31
N SER A 78 -18.96 43.30 -2.97
CA SER A 78 -19.92 42.28 -2.53
C SER A 78 -20.22 41.29 -3.65
N GLN A 79 -20.35 41.73 -4.90
CA GLN A 79 -20.54 40.85 -6.08
C GLN A 79 -19.31 39.99 -6.36
N ASP A 80 -18.11 40.55 -6.27
CA ASP A 80 -16.85 39.82 -6.47
C ASP A 80 -16.66 38.72 -5.43
N ILE A 81 -16.99 39.00 -4.16
CA ILE A 81 -16.94 38.02 -3.07
C ILE A 81 -17.95 36.88 -3.33
N SER A 82 -19.19 37.23 -3.70
CA SER A 82 -20.22 36.23 -3.98
C SER A 82 -19.87 35.34 -5.17
N ALA A 83 -19.27 35.91 -6.21
CA ALA A 83 -18.78 35.16 -7.38
C ALA A 83 -17.65 34.21 -7.00
N THR A 84 -16.68 34.68 -6.18
CA THR A 84 -15.56 33.87 -5.70
C THR A 84 -16.03 32.71 -4.82
N GLN A 85 -16.95 32.97 -3.90
CA GLN A 85 -17.56 31.92 -3.04
C GLN A 85 -18.31 30.87 -3.87
N THR A 86 -19.06 31.31 -4.86
CA THR A 86 -19.80 30.38 -5.75
C THR A 86 -18.83 29.50 -6.55
N ALA A 87 -17.75 30.07 -7.09
CA ALA A 87 -16.74 29.33 -7.81
C ALA A 87 -16.03 28.30 -6.91
N GLN A 88 -15.66 28.68 -5.69
CA GLN A 88 -15.02 27.75 -4.72
C GLN A 88 -15.95 26.60 -4.31
N LEU A 89 -17.24 26.88 -4.11
CA LEU A 89 -18.21 25.82 -3.81
C LEU A 89 -18.37 24.88 -5.00
N ALA A 90 -18.46 25.40 -6.22
CA ALA A 90 -18.56 24.56 -7.42
C ALA A 90 -17.33 23.68 -7.61
N ASP A 91 -16.11 24.22 -7.43
CA ASP A 91 -14.87 23.44 -7.51
C ASP A 91 -14.81 22.34 -6.43
N ARG A 92 -15.28 22.64 -5.22
CA ARG A 92 -15.35 21.67 -4.13
C ARG A 92 -16.32 20.54 -4.46
N ASP A 93 -17.53 20.85 -4.92
CA ASP A 93 -18.54 19.84 -5.28
C ASP A 93 -18.03 18.95 -6.42
N VAL A 94 -17.34 19.49 -7.41
CA VAL A 94 -16.72 18.72 -8.51
C VAL A 94 -15.64 17.79 -7.97
N THR A 95 -14.80 18.26 -7.05
CA THR A 95 -13.72 17.48 -6.45
C THR A 95 -14.28 16.36 -5.57
N GLU A 96 -15.28 16.64 -4.75
CA GLU A 96 -15.96 15.62 -3.92
C GLU A 96 -16.65 14.55 -4.79
N LEU A 97 -17.34 14.95 -5.86
CA LEU A 97 -17.97 14.03 -6.79
C LEU A 97 -16.95 13.16 -7.55
N ALA A 98 -15.84 13.75 -7.99
CA ALA A 98 -14.75 13.03 -8.64
C ALA A 98 -14.11 12.02 -7.68
N THR A 99 -13.84 12.41 -6.44
CA THR A 99 -13.30 11.53 -5.41
C THR A 99 -14.27 10.38 -5.10
N ALA A 100 -15.55 10.66 -4.94
CA ALA A 100 -16.58 9.65 -4.73
C ALA A 100 -16.68 8.65 -5.90
N THR A 101 -16.57 9.14 -7.13
CA THR A 101 -16.60 8.30 -8.34
C THR A 101 -15.40 7.36 -8.41
N ILE A 102 -14.21 7.88 -8.10
CA ILE A 102 -12.97 7.09 -8.10
C ILE A 102 -12.98 6.06 -6.96
N ALA A 103 -13.53 6.40 -5.80
CA ALA A 103 -13.64 5.51 -4.64
C ALA A 103 -14.76 4.46 -4.77
N ALA A 104 -15.73 4.66 -5.65
CA ALA A 104 -16.90 3.77 -5.75
C ALA A 104 -16.56 2.28 -5.96
N PRO A 105 -15.59 1.88 -6.80
CA PRO A 105 -15.19 0.47 -6.94
C PRO A 105 -14.60 -0.10 -5.65
N ILE A 106 -13.85 0.70 -4.90
CA ILE A 106 -13.26 0.29 -3.61
C ILE A 106 -14.37 0.05 -2.60
N ILE A 107 -15.28 1.02 -2.46
CA ILE A 107 -16.43 0.92 -1.54
C ILE A 107 -17.30 -0.30 -1.85
N ALA A 108 -17.48 -0.63 -3.13
CA ALA A 108 -18.22 -1.81 -3.55
C ALA A 108 -17.51 -3.14 -3.19
N GLU A 109 -16.18 -3.13 -3.03
CA GLU A 109 -15.37 -4.31 -2.68
C GLU A 109 -15.26 -4.51 -1.16
N LEU A 110 -15.35 -3.44 -0.34
CA LEU A 110 -15.18 -3.50 1.13
C LEU A 110 -16.04 -4.55 1.84
N PRO A 111 -17.31 -4.79 1.46
CA PRO A 111 -18.14 -5.82 2.12
C PRO A 111 -17.54 -7.22 2.06
N THR A 112 -16.75 -7.53 1.05
CA THR A 112 -16.02 -8.81 0.93
C THR A 112 -15.05 -9.01 2.10
N TYR A 113 -14.51 -7.92 2.64
CA TYR A 113 -13.58 -7.89 3.76
C TYR A 113 -14.28 -7.67 5.12
N GLY A 114 -15.63 -7.71 5.14
CA GLY A 114 -16.42 -7.44 6.34
C GLY A 114 -16.38 -5.97 6.78
N LEU A 115 -16.25 -5.06 5.83
CA LEU A 115 -16.12 -3.62 6.02
C LEU A 115 -17.18 -2.86 5.23
N ASP A 116 -17.37 -1.59 5.55
CA ASP A 116 -18.20 -0.65 4.81
C ASP A 116 -17.50 0.71 4.66
N ALA A 117 -18.14 1.66 4.00
CA ALA A 117 -17.60 2.98 3.76
C ALA A 117 -17.33 3.79 5.04
N SER A 118 -17.99 3.45 6.17
CA SER A 118 -17.79 4.11 7.45
C SER A 118 -16.60 3.56 8.24
N SER A 119 -16.00 2.45 7.78
CA SER A 119 -14.89 1.79 8.47
C SER A 119 -13.53 2.47 8.28
N GLY A 120 -13.46 3.53 7.45
CA GLY A 120 -12.20 4.20 7.17
C GLY A 120 -12.28 5.13 5.96
N LYS A 121 -11.14 5.34 5.31
CA LYS A 121 -11.00 6.22 4.14
C LYS A 121 -9.97 5.72 3.15
N VAL A 122 -10.05 6.21 1.91
CA VAL A 122 -9.02 5.96 0.89
C VAL A 122 -7.69 6.54 1.36
N GLY A 123 -6.66 5.69 1.45
CA GLY A 123 -5.28 6.10 1.68
C GLY A 123 -4.63 6.55 0.37
N TRP A 124 -4.76 5.73 -0.67
CA TRP A 124 -4.35 6.05 -2.04
C TRP A 124 -4.99 5.09 -3.05
N ILE A 125 -5.01 5.51 -4.31
CA ILE A 125 -5.31 4.71 -5.49
C ILE A 125 -4.10 4.87 -6.40
N HIS A 126 -3.49 3.77 -6.79
CA HIS A 126 -2.25 3.77 -7.56
C HIS A 126 -2.54 3.57 -9.05
N ASP A 127 -1.86 4.34 -9.88
CA ASP A 127 -1.83 4.08 -11.32
C ASP A 127 -1.19 2.71 -11.62
N PRO A 128 -1.46 2.09 -12.77
CA PRO A 128 -0.84 0.83 -13.13
C PRO A 128 0.69 0.88 -12.99
N LEU A 129 1.27 -0.11 -12.33
CA LEU A 129 2.70 -0.21 -12.06
C LEU A 129 3.26 -1.52 -12.60
N THR A 130 4.43 -1.46 -13.24
CA THR A 130 5.20 -2.64 -13.62
C THR A 130 6.53 -2.63 -12.88
N LEU A 131 6.81 -3.70 -12.14
CA LEU A 131 8.10 -3.95 -11.51
C LEU A 131 8.80 -5.09 -12.23
N GLU A 132 10.07 -4.89 -12.56
CA GLU A 132 10.92 -5.91 -13.15
C GLU A 132 12.20 -6.05 -12.33
N VAL A 133 12.58 -7.29 -12.03
CA VAL A 133 13.81 -7.62 -11.31
C VAL A 133 14.45 -8.86 -11.94
N SER A 134 15.78 -8.84 -12.03
CA SER A 134 16.57 -9.93 -12.60
C SER A 134 17.78 -10.24 -11.74
N GLY A 135 18.20 -11.49 -11.76
CA GLY A 135 19.37 -11.96 -11.01
C GLY A 135 19.02 -13.11 -10.06
N TYR A 136 19.91 -13.35 -9.10
CA TYR A 136 19.72 -14.38 -8.09
C TYR A 136 19.36 -13.75 -6.74
N GLN A 137 18.25 -14.16 -6.16
CA GLN A 137 17.73 -13.67 -4.86
C GLN A 137 17.66 -12.13 -4.79
N GLN A 138 17.05 -11.52 -5.80
CA GLN A 138 16.89 -10.08 -5.88
C GLN A 138 15.45 -9.69 -5.60
N MET A 139 15.28 -8.48 -5.10
CA MET A 139 13.99 -7.89 -4.80
C MET A 139 13.97 -6.42 -5.26
N THR A 140 12.86 -5.99 -5.81
CA THR A 140 12.55 -4.59 -6.05
C THR A 140 11.15 -4.27 -5.56
N TYR A 141 10.91 -3.02 -5.19
CA TYR A 141 9.61 -2.56 -4.76
C TYR A 141 9.35 -1.14 -5.26
N GLY A 142 8.08 -0.74 -5.35
CA GLY A 142 7.67 0.57 -5.81
C GLY A 142 6.29 0.96 -5.29
N ASN A 143 6.15 2.25 -4.96
CA ASN A 143 4.90 2.90 -4.62
C ASN A 143 5.13 4.41 -4.68
N ASP A 144 4.27 5.14 -5.40
CA ASP A 144 4.36 6.61 -5.50
C ASP A 144 3.97 7.31 -4.18
N TYR A 145 3.35 6.59 -3.25
CA TYR A 145 2.83 7.08 -1.97
C TYR A 145 3.64 6.57 -0.77
N MET A 146 4.98 6.50 -0.89
CA MET A 146 5.88 5.98 0.17
C MET A 146 5.83 6.75 1.49
N ASN A 147 5.27 7.98 1.49
CA ASN A 147 5.05 8.78 2.69
C ASN A 147 3.77 8.40 3.47
N VAL A 148 2.94 7.52 2.90
CA VAL A 148 1.74 7.01 3.58
C VAL A 148 2.12 5.78 4.39
N THR A 149 1.99 5.87 5.70
CA THR A 149 2.14 4.75 6.62
C THR A 149 0.79 4.30 7.14
N ALA A 150 0.65 3.01 7.43
CA ALA A 150 -0.60 2.47 7.95
C ALA A 150 -0.37 1.41 9.02
N LYS A 151 -1.23 1.45 10.04
CA LYS A 151 -1.36 0.43 11.08
C LYS A 151 -2.45 -0.58 10.70
N ASN A 152 -3.66 -0.10 10.51
CA ASN A 152 -4.83 -0.89 10.15
C ASN A 152 -5.29 -0.50 8.75
N PHE A 153 -5.46 -1.47 7.87
CA PHE A 153 -5.71 -1.16 6.46
C PHE A 153 -6.27 -2.35 5.68
N VAL A 154 -6.81 -2.05 4.51
CA VAL A 154 -6.95 -3.00 3.41
C VAL A 154 -6.05 -2.54 2.27
N LEU A 155 -5.24 -3.45 1.75
CA LEU A 155 -4.39 -3.24 0.58
C LEU A 155 -4.77 -4.28 -0.47
N ALA A 156 -5.11 -3.86 -1.68
CA ALA A 156 -5.51 -4.79 -2.73
C ALA A 156 -5.02 -4.33 -4.11
N ALA A 157 -4.71 -5.29 -4.98
CA ALA A 157 -4.37 -5.06 -6.38
C ALA A 157 -4.72 -6.27 -7.25
N ASP A 158 -4.99 -6.02 -8.52
CA ASP A 158 -4.96 -7.04 -9.57
C ASP A 158 -3.49 -7.28 -9.93
N LEU A 159 -3.04 -8.51 -9.80
CA LEU A 159 -1.65 -8.93 -9.94
C LEU A 159 -1.48 -9.87 -11.13
N THR A 160 -0.67 -9.46 -12.10
CA THR A 160 -0.26 -10.31 -13.22
C THR A 160 1.24 -10.52 -13.15
N TRP A 161 1.70 -11.75 -13.25
CA TRP A 161 3.12 -12.08 -13.17
C TRP A 161 3.64 -12.84 -14.38
N ASP A 162 4.92 -12.63 -14.65
CA ASP A 162 5.73 -13.45 -15.55
C ASP A 162 7.05 -13.73 -14.84
N THR A 163 7.22 -14.98 -14.38
CA THR A 163 8.38 -15.42 -13.62
C THR A 163 9.09 -16.58 -14.31
N GLN A 164 10.40 -16.53 -14.34
CA GLN A 164 11.20 -17.60 -14.93
C GLN A 164 11.18 -18.85 -14.03
N TYR A 165 11.27 -18.67 -12.71
CA TYR A 165 11.27 -19.75 -11.73
C TYR A 165 10.01 -19.73 -10.87
N GLY A 166 9.54 -20.91 -10.46
CA GLY A 166 8.30 -21.07 -9.70
C GLY A 166 8.28 -20.40 -8.34
N ASP A 167 9.42 -20.31 -7.65
CA ASP A 167 9.56 -19.70 -6.34
C ASP A 167 9.72 -18.17 -6.38
N SER A 168 9.89 -17.62 -7.57
CA SER A 168 9.83 -16.20 -7.81
C SER A 168 8.38 -15.72 -7.79
N GLY A 169 8.13 -14.46 -7.44
CA GLY A 169 6.75 -14.00 -7.34
C GLY A 169 6.58 -12.51 -7.12
N CYS A 170 5.33 -12.14 -7.01
CA CYS A 170 4.83 -10.78 -6.92
C CYS A 170 3.95 -10.63 -5.68
N GLY A 171 3.91 -9.42 -5.10
CA GLY A 171 3.09 -9.22 -3.92
C GLY A 171 3.26 -7.85 -3.28
N PHE A 172 3.20 -7.82 -1.96
CA PHE A 172 3.23 -6.59 -1.19
C PHE A 172 4.26 -6.67 -0.07
N MET A 173 4.87 -5.53 0.22
CA MET A 173 5.62 -5.25 1.43
C MET A 173 4.79 -4.26 2.25
N PHE A 174 4.69 -4.46 3.55
CA PHE A 174 3.87 -3.61 4.42
C PHE A 174 4.40 -3.56 5.85
N ARG A 175 4.03 -2.51 6.56
CA ARG A 175 4.55 -2.16 7.89
C ARG A 175 6.08 -2.16 7.91
N SER A 176 6.68 -1.61 6.85
CA SER A 176 8.13 -1.55 6.71
C SER A 176 8.69 -0.29 7.38
N ASN A 177 9.87 -0.45 8.03
CA ASN A 177 10.64 0.66 8.58
C ASN A 177 11.43 1.44 7.50
N GLY A 178 11.52 0.92 6.27
CA GLY A 178 12.25 1.54 5.17
C GLY A 178 13.76 1.36 5.21
N ASP A 179 14.31 0.68 6.20
CA ASP A 179 15.72 0.38 6.24
C ASP A 179 16.05 -0.75 5.26
N GLN A 180 16.90 -0.45 4.25
CA GLN A 180 17.31 -1.45 3.26
C GLN A 180 18.41 -2.39 3.76
N GLN A 181 19.10 -2.03 4.84
CA GLN A 181 20.18 -2.84 5.38
C GLN A 181 19.67 -3.81 6.45
N ASN A 182 18.78 -3.31 7.31
CA ASN A 182 18.18 -4.09 8.40
C ASN A 182 16.65 -3.89 8.37
N PRO A 183 15.97 -4.47 7.37
CA PRO A 183 14.54 -4.25 7.22
C PRO A 183 13.73 -4.94 8.33
N ASP A 184 12.87 -4.15 8.97
CA ASP A 184 11.74 -4.63 9.75
C ASP A 184 10.50 -4.51 8.90
N GLN A 185 9.92 -5.62 8.47
CA GLN A 185 8.79 -5.59 7.54
C GLN A 185 8.05 -6.91 7.43
N TYR A 186 6.81 -6.83 6.98
CA TYR A 186 6.07 -7.98 6.47
C TYR A 186 6.06 -7.99 4.95
N MET A 187 6.04 -9.20 4.38
CA MET A 187 5.88 -9.42 2.94
C MET A 187 4.82 -10.50 2.71
N LEU A 188 3.99 -10.29 1.71
CA LEU A 188 3.08 -11.30 1.18
C LEU A 188 3.38 -11.47 -0.31
N ILE A 189 3.76 -12.68 -0.74
CA ILE A 189 4.21 -12.96 -2.10
C ILE A 189 3.43 -14.13 -2.67
N ALA A 190 2.77 -13.92 -3.81
CA ALA A 190 2.17 -14.97 -4.61
C ALA A 190 3.21 -15.54 -5.57
N THR A 191 3.33 -16.86 -5.63
CA THR A 191 4.30 -17.59 -6.45
C THR A 191 3.61 -18.68 -7.27
N ARG A 192 4.30 -19.18 -8.31
CA ARG A 192 3.79 -20.31 -9.11
C ARG A 192 4.12 -21.69 -8.50
N PHE A 193 4.95 -21.73 -7.47
CA PHE A 193 5.36 -22.96 -6.81
C PHE A 193 4.15 -23.78 -6.33
N ALA A 194 4.22 -25.10 -6.48
CA ALA A 194 3.20 -26.07 -6.06
C ALA A 194 1.78 -25.76 -6.59
N ASN A 195 1.66 -25.33 -7.85
CA ASN A 195 0.41 -24.93 -8.51
C ASN A 195 -0.25 -23.69 -7.85
N GLY A 196 0.58 -22.81 -7.31
CA GLY A 196 0.18 -21.57 -6.68
C GLY A 196 0.31 -21.59 -5.17
N ARG A 197 1.23 -20.78 -4.66
CA ARG A 197 1.47 -20.61 -3.24
C ARG A 197 1.55 -19.12 -2.90
N VAL A 198 0.90 -18.70 -1.83
CA VAL A 198 1.07 -17.38 -1.24
C VAL A 198 1.89 -17.52 0.04
N VAL A 199 2.96 -16.77 0.16
CA VAL A 199 3.91 -16.83 1.27
C VAL A 199 3.85 -15.52 2.03
N PHE A 200 3.53 -15.59 3.31
CA PHE A 200 3.77 -14.50 4.26
C PHE A 200 5.15 -14.68 4.89
N MET A 201 5.91 -13.60 4.98
CA MET A 201 7.20 -13.53 5.67
C MET A 201 7.27 -12.30 6.56
N ALA A 202 7.91 -12.44 7.72
CA ALA A 202 8.34 -11.32 8.55
C ALA A 202 9.87 -11.30 8.56
N LEU A 203 10.44 -10.14 8.28
CA LEU A 203 11.87 -9.88 8.48
C LEU A 203 12.02 -8.95 9.68
N ALA A 204 12.89 -9.29 10.62
CA ALA A 204 13.29 -8.49 11.75
C ALA A 204 14.81 -8.27 11.70
N ASP A 205 15.26 -7.03 11.71
CA ASP A 205 16.69 -6.68 11.48
C ASP A 205 17.24 -7.37 10.20
N GLY A 206 16.41 -7.56 9.17
CA GLY A 206 16.79 -8.26 7.93
C GLY A 206 16.78 -9.79 8.01
N GLU A 207 16.52 -10.37 9.16
CA GLU A 207 16.50 -11.81 9.38
C GLU A 207 15.08 -12.36 9.39
N LEU A 208 14.88 -13.58 8.87
CA LEU A 208 13.57 -14.23 8.84
C LEU A 208 13.08 -14.50 10.27
N ALA A 209 11.95 -13.89 10.66
CA ALA A 209 11.36 -14.01 11.99
C ALA A 209 9.99 -14.72 12.01
N ASN A 210 9.29 -14.76 10.88
CA ASN A 210 8.07 -15.56 10.72
C ASN A 210 7.90 -15.98 9.26
N LEU A 211 7.26 -17.14 9.06
CA LEU A 211 6.98 -17.69 7.74
C LEU A 211 5.67 -18.46 7.77
N ARG A 212 4.77 -18.16 6.81
CA ARG A 212 3.51 -18.85 6.67
C ARG A 212 3.21 -19.11 5.19
N HIS A 213 2.79 -20.32 4.87
CA HIS A 213 2.39 -20.72 3.54
C HIS A 213 0.87 -20.87 3.46
N PHE A 214 0.28 -20.42 2.36
CA PHE A 214 -1.10 -20.62 1.97
C PHE A 214 -1.12 -21.24 0.58
N TYR A 215 -2.06 -22.13 0.35
CA TYR A 215 -2.29 -22.77 -0.94
C TYR A 215 -3.68 -22.32 -1.43
N PRO A 216 -3.76 -21.26 -2.27
CA PRO A 216 -5.03 -20.66 -2.66
C PRO A 216 -6.05 -21.65 -3.20
N LYS A 217 -5.64 -22.59 -4.04
CA LYS A 217 -6.52 -23.59 -4.69
C LYS A 217 -7.34 -24.44 -3.70
N GLU A 218 -6.95 -24.51 -2.44
CA GLU A 218 -7.70 -25.22 -1.40
C GLU A 218 -9.01 -24.50 -1.05
N ALA A 219 -9.00 -23.16 -1.06
CA ALA A 219 -10.14 -22.30 -0.72
C ALA A 219 -10.71 -21.57 -1.95
N ASP A 220 -9.84 -21.07 -2.82
CA ASP A 220 -10.14 -20.31 -4.03
C ASP A 220 -9.82 -21.14 -5.29
N ARG A 221 -10.83 -21.76 -5.86
CA ARG A 221 -10.67 -22.54 -7.10
C ARG A 221 -10.42 -21.68 -8.34
N SER A 222 -10.73 -20.40 -8.28
CA SER A 222 -10.52 -19.45 -9.38
C SER A 222 -9.09 -18.91 -9.46
N PHE A 223 -8.27 -19.17 -8.45
CA PHE A 223 -6.86 -18.75 -8.45
C PHE A 223 -6.09 -19.40 -9.60
N GLU A 224 -5.46 -18.58 -10.44
CA GLU A 224 -4.67 -19.04 -11.59
C GLU A 224 -3.18 -18.76 -11.35
N TRP A 225 -2.35 -19.79 -11.43
CA TRP A 225 -0.93 -19.71 -11.04
C TRP A 225 0.04 -19.58 -12.23
N GLN A 226 -0.43 -19.73 -13.47
CA GLN A 226 0.39 -19.68 -14.67
C GLN A 226 0.89 -18.25 -14.94
N ASN A 227 1.99 -18.13 -15.69
CA ASN A 227 2.45 -16.85 -16.19
C ASN A 227 1.40 -16.17 -17.07
N GLY A 228 1.29 -14.85 -16.96
CA GLY A 228 0.33 -14.04 -17.71
C GLY A 228 -1.10 -14.10 -17.18
N THR A 229 -1.38 -14.85 -16.11
CA THR A 229 -2.69 -14.83 -15.47
C THR A 229 -2.79 -13.73 -14.41
N THR A 230 -3.99 -13.21 -14.23
CA THR A 230 -4.26 -12.12 -13.28
C THR A 230 -5.09 -12.64 -12.12
N ASN A 231 -4.66 -12.33 -10.89
CA ASN A 231 -5.42 -12.60 -9.69
C ASN A 231 -5.58 -11.33 -8.84
N ARG A 232 -6.72 -11.17 -8.20
CA ARG A 232 -6.94 -10.16 -7.17
C ARG A 232 -6.30 -10.63 -5.89
N ILE A 233 -5.28 -9.93 -5.39
CA ILE A 233 -4.65 -10.21 -4.09
C ILE A 233 -4.99 -9.09 -3.13
N ALA A 234 -5.44 -9.46 -1.91
CA ALA A 234 -5.71 -8.46 -0.89
C ALA A 234 -5.22 -8.89 0.50
N ILE A 235 -4.87 -7.89 1.30
CA ILE A 235 -4.48 -8.00 2.70
C ILE A 235 -5.43 -7.13 3.52
N VAL A 236 -5.99 -7.69 4.59
CA VAL A 236 -6.68 -6.93 5.64
C VAL A 236 -5.86 -7.03 6.90
N ALA A 237 -5.29 -5.92 7.34
CA ALA A 237 -4.50 -5.83 8.58
C ALA A 237 -5.28 -5.09 9.66
N ARG A 238 -5.52 -5.74 10.80
CA ARG A 238 -6.16 -5.16 11.99
C ARG A 238 -5.31 -5.55 13.21
N ASP A 239 -4.67 -4.57 13.81
CA ASP A 239 -3.71 -4.78 14.90
C ASP A 239 -2.70 -5.90 14.56
N ASN A 240 -2.74 -7.02 15.25
CA ASN A 240 -1.83 -8.15 15.01
C ASN A 240 -2.39 -9.22 14.07
N LEU A 241 -3.64 -9.08 13.63
CA LEU A 241 -4.29 -10.02 12.73
C LEU A 241 -4.14 -9.54 11.28
N ILE A 242 -3.63 -10.41 10.43
CA ILE A 242 -3.49 -10.20 8.98
C ILE A 242 -4.29 -11.29 8.27
N GLU A 243 -5.32 -10.90 7.54
CA GLU A 243 -6.10 -11.79 6.70
C GLU A 243 -5.64 -11.68 5.25
N VAL A 244 -5.57 -12.80 4.56
CA VAL A 244 -5.09 -12.92 3.18
C VAL A 244 -6.21 -13.40 2.27
N TYR A 245 -6.38 -12.70 1.16
CA TYR A 245 -7.44 -12.98 0.17
C TYR A 245 -6.82 -13.15 -1.22
N THR A 246 -7.39 -14.08 -1.99
CA THR A 246 -7.18 -14.22 -3.43
C THR A 246 -8.54 -14.19 -4.12
N ASN A 247 -8.67 -13.43 -5.20
CA ASN A 247 -9.93 -13.30 -5.98
C ASN A 247 -11.17 -13.11 -5.09
N LEU A 248 -11.04 -12.27 -4.05
CA LEU A 248 -12.07 -11.95 -3.05
C LEU A 248 -12.42 -13.10 -2.08
N VAL A 249 -11.69 -14.21 -2.13
CA VAL A 249 -11.85 -15.35 -1.22
C VAL A 249 -10.77 -15.31 -0.14
N LYS A 250 -11.15 -15.38 1.14
CA LYS A 250 -10.20 -15.50 2.24
C LYS A 250 -9.52 -16.87 2.19
N ILE A 251 -8.19 -16.89 2.04
CA ILE A 251 -7.38 -18.10 1.99
C ILE A 251 -6.68 -18.42 3.32
N GLY A 252 -6.66 -17.47 4.24
CA GLY A 252 -6.11 -17.69 5.57
C GLY A 252 -5.87 -16.42 6.36
N GLU A 253 -5.26 -16.61 7.53
CA GLU A 253 -4.94 -15.51 8.46
C GLU A 253 -3.65 -15.78 9.23
N ILE A 254 -3.01 -14.72 9.69
CA ILE A 254 -1.81 -14.73 10.51
C ILE A 254 -2.06 -13.83 11.72
N ASP A 255 -1.91 -14.37 12.92
CA ASP A 255 -1.70 -13.57 14.12
C ASP A 255 -0.18 -13.41 14.27
N THR A 256 0.32 -12.18 14.11
CA THR A 256 1.75 -11.88 14.13
C THR A 256 2.38 -12.06 15.52
N THR A 257 1.57 -12.19 16.58
CA THR A 257 2.03 -12.49 17.95
C THR A 257 2.23 -13.98 18.20
N GLN A 258 1.78 -14.82 17.27
CA GLN A 258 1.95 -16.27 17.39
C GLN A 258 3.26 -16.72 16.72
N PRO A 259 3.94 -17.71 17.32
CA PRO A 259 5.16 -18.25 16.74
C PRO A 259 4.91 -18.83 15.32
N PRO A 260 5.94 -18.90 14.48
CA PRO A 260 5.82 -19.51 13.16
C PRO A 260 5.30 -20.95 13.29
N LYS A 261 4.38 -21.33 12.41
CA LYS A 261 3.87 -22.69 12.34
C LYS A 261 4.77 -23.53 11.47
N GLN A 262 4.85 -24.82 11.79
CA GLN A 262 5.58 -25.77 10.97
C GLN A 262 5.08 -25.70 9.52
N PRO A 263 5.97 -25.60 8.52
CA PRO A 263 5.56 -25.50 7.13
C PRO A 263 4.78 -26.75 6.69
N ILE A 264 3.73 -26.53 5.93
CA ILE A 264 3.05 -27.60 5.21
C ILE A 264 3.92 -27.89 3.99
N LEU A 265 4.37 -29.11 3.89
CA LEU A 265 5.25 -29.55 2.82
C LEU A 265 4.43 -30.14 1.67
N PRO A 266 4.88 -29.99 0.43
CA PRO A 266 4.23 -30.65 -0.70
C PRO A 266 4.27 -32.17 -0.52
N PRO A 267 3.33 -32.92 -1.13
CA PRO A 267 3.39 -34.37 -1.09
C PRO A 267 4.66 -34.88 -1.78
N LYS A 268 5.26 -35.93 -1.22
CA LYS A 268 6.42 -36.58 -1.82
C LYS A 268 6.07 -37.08 -3.24
N PRO A 269 6.93 -36.86 -4.26
CA PRO A 269 6.70 -37.39 -5.59
C PRO A 269 6.43 -38.88 -5.56
N ALA A 270 5.49 -39.35 -6.38
CA ALA A 270 5.19 -40.75 -6.51
C ALA A 270 6.14 -41.41 -7.54
N PRO A 271 6.64 -42.61 -7.27
CA PRO A 271 7.49 -43.32 -8.23
C PRO A 271 6.73 -43.64 -9.53
N PRO A 272 7.41 -43.70 -10.67
CA PRO A 272 6.77 -44.05 -11.93
C PRO A 272 6.15 -45.46 -11.90
N ILE A 273 5.01 -45.59 -12.54
CA ILE A 273 4.30 -46.89 -12.63
C ILE A 273 5.13 -47.90 -13.42
N ASP A 274 5.77 -47.45 -14.52
CA ASP A 274 6.69 -48.26 -15.32
C ASP A 274 8.13 -47.96 -14.87
N GLN A 275 8.69 -48.90 -14.10
CA GLN A 275 10.07 -48.78 -13.60
C GLN A 275 11.13 -49.09 -14.70
N LEU A 276 10.74 -49.56 -15.87
CA LEU A 276 11.64 -49.80 -17.00
C LEU A 276 11.76 -48.57 -17.91
N ASP A 277 10.88 -47.59 -17.78
CA ASP A 277 10.98 -46.34 -18.50
C ASP A 277 12.06 -45.46 -17.87
N GLN A 278 13.23 -45.44 -18.48
CA GLN A 278 14.39 -44.68 -18.02
C GLN A 278 14.14 -43.16 -17.99
N ALA A 279 13.30 -42.62 -18.89
CA ALA A 279 12.98 -41.20 -18.92
C ALA A 279 12.07 -40.83 -17.74
N ALA A 280 11.06 -41.68 -17.45
CA ALA A 280 10.18 -41.49 -16.29
C ALA A 280 10.94 -41.70 -14.98
N GLN A 281 11.89 -42.62 -14.91
CA GLN A 281 12.74 -42.84 -13.74
C GLN A 281 13.62 -41.61 -13.47
N LYS A 282 14.29 -41.08 -14.50
CA LYS A 282 15.10 -39.89 -14.36
C LYS A 282 14.28 -38.68 -13.93
N ALA A 283 13.10 -38.46 -14.54
CA ALA A 283 12.22 -37.36 -14.13
C ALA A 283 11.75 -37.48 -12.67
N TYR A 284 11.55 -38.69 -12.18
CA TYR A 284 11.22 -38.94 -10.78
C TYR A 284 12.41 -38.63 -9.86
N GLU A 285 13.62 -39.03 -10.24
CA GLU A 285 14.85 -38.75 -9.48
C GLU A 285 15.09 -37.24 -9.38
N ASP A 286 14.94 -36.49 -10.48
CA ASP A 286 15.05 -35.04 -10.51
C ASP A 286 13.98 -34.38 -9.59
N GLN A 287 12.73 -34.85 -9.62
CA GLN A 287 11.66 -34.38 -8.72
C GLN A 287 11.90 -34.73 -7.25
N LEU A 288 12.52 -35.88 -6.98
CA LEU A 288 12.83 -36.30 -5.62
C LEU A 288 13.95 -35.45 -5.02
N GLU A 289 14.99 -35.14 -5.80
CA GLU A 289 16.06 -34.22 -5.40
C GLU A 289 15.51 -32.83 -5.10
N GLU A 290 14.68 -32.27 -5.99
CA GLU A 290 13.99 -30.98 -5.76
C GLU A 290 13.14 -31.01 -4.50
N TYR A 291 12.39 -32.10 -4.26
CA TYR A 291 11.58 -32.25 -3.05
C TYR A 291 12.44 -32.29 -1.77
N GLU A 292 13.57 -32.98 -1.79
CA GLU A 292 14.48 -33.08 -0.64
C GLU A 292 15.13 -31.72 -0.32
N ASP A 293 15.52 -30.97 -1.34
CA ASP A 293 16.03 -29.61 -1.18
C ASP A 293 14.98 -28.67 -0.57
N ILE A 294 13.74 -28.72 -1.05
CA ILE A 294 12.62 -27.96 -0.50
C ILE A 294 12.39 -28.31 0.97
N MET A 295 12.43 -29.60 1.31
CA MET A 295 12.27 -30.09 2.67
C MET A 295 13.34 -29.51 3.60
N GLN A 296 14.62 -29.60 3.21
CA GLN A 296 15.74 -29.09 3.98
C GLN A 296 15.67 -27.57 4.16
N GLN A 297 15.41 -26.84 3.08
CA GLN A 297 15.28 -25.40 3.13
C GLN A 297 14.10 -24.93 3.99
N SER A 298 12.94 -25.59 3.85
CA SER A 298 11.76 -25.26 4.65
C SER A 298 11.98 -25.50 6.14
N GLN A 299 12.66 -26.60 6.49
CA GLN A 299 13.00 -26.90 7.89
C GLN A 299 14.03 -25.89 8.44
N ALA A 300 15.07 -25.57 7.68
CA ALA A 300 16.07 -24.58 8.09
C ALA A 300 15.44 -23.21 8.30
N ASN A 301 14.63 -22.74 7.37
CA ASN A 301 13.91 -21.46 7.49
C ASN A 301 12.96 -21.44 8.68
N PHE A 302 12.27 -22.55 8.97
CA PHE A 302 11.41 -22.66 10.14
C PHE A 302 12.19 -22.55 11.44
N GLN A 303 13.36 -23.20 11.56
CA GLN A 303 14.20 -23.10 12.77
C GLN A 303 14.76 -21.68 12.95
N ILE A 304 15.21 -21.03 11.89
CA ILE A 304 15.65 -19.63 11.90
C ILE A 304 14.52 -18.73 12.38
N ALA A 305 13.35 -18.83 11.72
CA ALA A 305 12.18 -18.02 12.07
C ALA A 305 11.74 -18.21 13.51
N LYS A 306 11.76 -19.46 14.01
CA LYS A 306 11.41 -19.79 15.39
C LYS A 306 12.37 -19.16 16.40
N THR A 307 13.67 -19.19 16.11
CA THR A 307 14.70 -18.60 16.97
C THR A 307 14.53 -17.08 17.02
N ASN A 308 14.43 -16.43 15.86
CA ASN A 308 14.30 -14.98 15.76
C ASN A 308 12.97 -14.47 16.35
N PHE A 309 11.90 -15.25 16.22
CA PHE A 309 10.61 -14.94 16.85
C PHE A 309 10.72 -14.92 18.39
N GLN A 310 11.49 -15.84 18.97
CA GLN A 310 11.69 -15.92 20.43
C GLN A 310 12.48 -14.72 20.98
N GLU A 311 13.27 -14.05 20.16
CA GLU A 311 13.99 -12.82 20.53
C GLU A 311 13.08 -11.57 20.62
N GLY A 312 11.81 -11.70 20.28
CA GLY A 312 10.76 -10.71 20.58
C GLY A 312 10.70 -9.49 19.63
N LYS A 313 11.35 -9.56 18.45
CA LYS A 313 11.45 -8.42 17.51
C LYS A 313 10.54 -8.50 16.28
N SER A 314 9.60 -9.43 16.20
CA SER A 314 8.90 -9.77 14.95
C SER A 314 7.49 -9.20 14.81
N VAL A 315 7.04 -8.34 15.73
CA VAL A 315 5.71 -7.72 15.67
C VAL A 315 5.84 -6.25 15.31
N PHE A 316 5.43 -5.92 14.08
CA PHE A 316 5.44 -4.54 13.57
C PHE A 316 4.02 -4.01 13.53
N THR A 317 3.82 -2.82 14.08
CA THR A 317 2.48 -2.23 14.26
C THR A 317 2.08 -1.35 13.10
N ASP A 318 3.01 -0.64 12.50
CA ASP A 318 2.81 0.34 11.44
C ASP A 318 4.05 0.47 10.56
N GLY A 319 3.93 1.17 9.48
CA GLY A 319 5.01 1.43 8.54
C GLY A 319 4.49 1.69 7.14
N PHE A 320 5.38 1.89 6.19
CA PHE A 320 4.99 2.10 4.82
C PHE A 320 4.61 0.79 4.10
N LEU A 321 3.92 0.94 2.96
CA LEU A 321 3.45 -0.15 2.13
C LEU A 321 3.98 0.02 0.70
N SER A 322 4.22 -1.10 0.01
CA SER A 322 4.68 -1.07 -1.38
C SER A 322 4.29 -2.33 -2.14
N MET A 323 4.18 -2.23 -3.45
CA MET A 323 4.19 -3.37 -4.37
C MET A 323 5.59 -3.94 -4.45
N LEU A 324 5.72 -5.26 -4.67
CA LEU A 324 6.95 -6.02 -4.53
C LEU A 324 7.11 -7.04 -5.64
N ALA A 325 8.28 -7.07 -6.29
CA ALA A 325 8.72 -8.17 -7.16
C ALA A 325 9.95 -8.84 -6.56
N LEU A 326 9.93 -10.18 -6.49
CA LEU A 326 11.02 -11.01 -5.96
C LEU A 326 11.41 -12.06 -6.98
N THR A 327 12.71 -12.22 -7.23
CA THR A 327 13.25 -13.33 -8.01
C THR A 327 14.18 -14.20 -7.18
N GLN A 328 13.96 -15.49 -7.24
CA GLN A 328 14.92 -16.49 -6.73
C GLN A 328 16.02 -16.78 -7.75
N GLY A 329 15.73 -16.54 -9.03
CA GLY A 329 16.66 -16.67 -10.15
C GLY A 329 16.04 -16.12 -11.43
N GLY A 330 16.87 -15.75 -12.40
CA GLY A 330 16.43 -15.26 -13.70
C GLY A 330 15.68 -13.94 -13.63
N ARG A 331 14.53 -13.85 -14.29
CA ARG A 331 13.71 -12.64 -14.40
C ARG A 331 12.33 -12.86 -13.76
N THR A 332 11.86 -11.82 -13.10
CA THR A 332 10.48 -11.69 -12.59
C THR A 332 9.93 -10.34 -13.02
N MET A 333 8.75 -10.34 -13.64
CA MET A 333 7.98 -9.15 -13.98
C MET A 333 6.62 -9.24 -13.29
N CYS A 334 6.24 -8.17 -12.61
CA CYS A 334 5.01 -8.02 -11.87
C CYS A 334 4.25 -6.80 -12.37
N GLN A 335 3.02 -6.98 -12.83
CA GLN A 335 2.13 -5.92 -13.24
C GLN A 335 1.03 -5.77 -12.20
N TYR A 336 0.83 -4.54 -11.74
CA TYR A 336 -0.15 -4.16 -10.72
C TYR A 336 -1.17 -3.22 -11.36
N ASP A 337 -2.43 -3.62 -11.33
CA ASP A 337 -3.55 -2.83 -11.79
C ASP A 337 -4.56 -2.65 -10.66
N LYS A 338 -5.33 -1.56 -10.70
CA LYS A 338 -6.37 -1.25 -9.71
C LYS A 338 -5.88 -1.42 -8.27
N ALA A 339 -4.64 -1.02 -8.01
CA ALA A 339 -4.07 -1.06 -6.68
C ALA A 339 -4.61 0.09 -5.83
N TRP A 340 -5.03 -0.24 -4.60
CA TRP A 340 -5.54 0.76 -3.67
C TRP A 340 -5.28 0.39 -2.21
N LEU A 341 -5.24 1.42 -1.39
CA LEU A 341 -5.13 1.35 0.07
C LEU A 341 -6.38 1.99 0.70
N TRP A 342 -7.02 1.27 1.60
CA TRP A 342 -8.05 1.77 2.50
C TRP A 342 -7.51 1.80 3.92
N LEU A 343 -7.44 2.98 4.52
CA LEU A 343 -7.01 3.16 5.90
C LEU A 343 -8.20 2.93 6.83
N LEU A 344 -8.09 1.96 7.73
CA LEU A 344 -9.12 1.68 8.73
C LEU A 344 -8.99 2.66 9.89
N GLU A 345 -10.11 3.20 10.32
CA GLU A 345 -10.19 4.00 11.53
C GLU A 345 -10.19 3.09 12.76
N PRO A 346 -9.61 3.55 13.90
CA PRO A 346 -9.51 2.77 15.12
C PRO A 346 -10.84 2.33 15.68
#